data_b91f35802c0ad24455231d1e648a16e6
#
_entry.id   b91f35802c0ad24455231d1e648a16e6
#
_cell.length_a   1.000
_cell.length_b   1.000
_cell.length_c   1.000
_cell.angle_alpha   90.00
_cell.angle_beta   90.00
_cell.angle_gamma   90.00
#
_symmetry.space_group_name_H-M   'P 1'
#
loop_
_entity.id
_entity.type
_entity.pdbx_description
1 polymer ?
#
loop_
_entity_poly.entity_id
_entity_poly.type
_entity_poly.pdbx_seq_one_letter_code
_entity_poly.pdbx_strand_id
1 'polypeptide(L)'
;MIIGVCGFIGSGKDTVADYLVNFHEFRRESFADTLKDAVAAVFGWDRTLLEGRTKEAREWREEVDQWWAERLGMPTLTPRWVLQYWGTEVCRKSFHDDIWIASLENKIRNSKDDIIVSDVRFPNEVKAIKNQQGKMIWVQRGRLPKWYDVALDANSGSNVAIN
;
A
#
# COMPACT_ATOMS: atom_id res chain seq x y z
N MET A 1 -12.47 12.54 -10.08
CA MET A 1 -11.40 11.94 -10.93
C MET A 1 -10.62 10.92 -10.10
N ILE A 2 -10.08 9.84 -10.71
CA ILE A 2 -9.25 8.87 -9.99
C ILE A 2 -7.89 8.81 -10.65
N ILE A 3 -6.82 8.92 -9.85
CA ILE A 3 -5.43 8.83 -10.32
C ILE A 3 -4.69 7.78 -9.50
N GLY A 4 -4.13 6.76 -10.15
CA GLY A 4 -3.20 5.83 -9.54
C GLY A 4 -1.76 6.26 -9.81
N VAL A 5 -0.91 6.19 -8.81
CA VAL A 5 0.53 6.50 -8.92
C VAL A 5 1.34 5.24 -8.67
N CYS A 6 2.21 4.90 -9.60
CA CYS A 6 3.15 3.80 -9.48
C CYS A 6 4.59 4.25 -9.83
N GLY A 7 5.56 3.43 -9.47
CA GLY A 7 6.99 3.71 -9.68
C GLY A 7 7.85 3.05 -8.61
N PHE A 8 9.15 3.00 -8.83
CA PHE A 8 10.09 2.35 -7.91
C PHE A 8 10.21 3.05 -6.55
N ILE A 9 10.79 2.35 -5.58
CA ILE A 9 11.14 2.93 -4.27
C ILE A 9 12.05 4.15 -4.50
N GLY A 10 11.72 5.26 -3.81
CA GLY A 10 12.49 6.50 -3.94
C GLY A 10 12.25 7.31 -5.21
N SER A 11 11.33 6.89 -6.10
CA SER A 11 11.03 7.63 -7.33
C SER A 11 10.32 8.97 -7.13
N GLY A 12 9.72 9.21 -5.94
CA GLY A 12 8.97 10.44 -5.65
C GLY A 12 7.45 10.30 -5.78
N LYS A 13 6.90 9.09 -5.72
CA LYS A 13 5.45 8.84 -5.74
C LYS A 13 4.69 9.68 -4.72
N ASP A 14 5.22 9.71 -3.48
CA ASP A 14 4.60 10.48 -2.40
C ASP A 14 4.61 11.97 -2.68
N THR A 15 5.69 12.50 -3.27
CA THR A 15 5.77 13.91 -3.67
C THR A 15 4.70 14.29 -4.68
N VAL A 16 4.45 13.43 -5.67
CA VAL A 16 3.38 13.64 -6.66
C VAL A 16 2.01 13.59 -6.00
N ALA A 17 1.80 12.60 -5.10
CA ALA A 17 0.54 12.49 -4.38
C ALA A 17 0.30 13.70 -3.46
N ASP A 18 1.31 14.11 -2.70
CA ASP A 18 1.21 15.27 -1.81
C ASP A 18 0.96 16.57 -2.59
N TYR A 19 1.54 16.73 -3.78
CA TYR A 19 1.25 17.87 -4.64
C TYR A 19 -0.24 17.92 -5.03
N LEU A 20 -0.82 16.81 -5.48
CA LEU A 20 -2.22 16.78 -5.86
C LEU A 20 -3.16 16.97 -4.66
N VAL A 21 -2.80 16.46 -3.49
CA VAL A 21 -3.56 16.69 -2.25
C VAL A 21 -3.53 18.16 -1.83
N ASN A 22 -2.34 18.77 -1.82
CA ASN A 22 -2.15 20.10 -1.26
C ASN A 22 -2.61 21.23 -2.19
N PHE A 23 -2.59 21.03 -3.51
CA PHE A 23 -2.84 22.08 -4.50
C PHE A 23 -4.03 21.84 -5.41
N HIS A 24 -4.60 20.62 -5.42
CA HIS A 24 -5.69 20.23 -6.32
C HIS A 24 -6.84 19.51 -5.63
N GLU A 25 -6.93 19.58 -4.29
CA GLU A 25 -8.03 19.05 -3.46
C GLU A 25 -8.28 17.55 -3.63
N PHE A 26 -7.27 16.79 -4.07
CA PHE A 26 -7.39 15.33 -4.12
C PHE A 26 -7.39 14.74 -2.71
N ARG A 27 -8.26 13.75 -2.48
CA ARG A 27 -8.19 12.92 -1.29
C ARG A 27 -7.23 11.75 -1.54
N ARG A 28 -6.27 11.57 -0.64
CA ARG A 28 -5.33 10.46 -0.72
C ARG A 28 -5.95 9.19 -0.17
N GLU A 29 -5.84 8.11 -0.92
CA GLU A 29 -6.19 6.75 -0.53
C GLU A 29 -5.04 5.80 -0.85
N SER A 30 -5.03 4.62 -0.22
CA SER A 30 -4.13 3.54 -0.56
C SER A 30 -4.80 2.18 -0.41
N PHE A 31 -4.30 1.16 -1.11
CA PHE A 31 -4.77 -0.23 -0.94
C PHE A 31 -4.49 -0.75 0.48
N ALA A 32 -3.43 -0.24 1.12
CA ALA A 32 -3.03 -0.65 2.47
C ALA A 32 -3.75 0.10 3.60
N ASP A 33 -4.52 1.15 3.34
CA ASP A 33 -5.12 1.96 4.41
C ASP A 33 -6.10 1.16 5.26
N THR A 34 -7.02 0.44 4.63
CA THR A 34 -8.00 -0.38 5.36
C THR A 34 -7.34 -1.49 6.17
N LEU A 35 -6.26 -2.09 5.67
CA LEU A 35 -5.46 -3.05 6.43
C LEU A 35 -4.87 -2.40 7.69
N LYS A 36 -4.26 -1.23 7.56
CA LYS A 36 -3.67 -0.50 8.69
C LYS A 36 -4.73 -0.07 9.70
N ASP A 37 -5.90 0.36 9.23
CA ASP A 37 -7.05 0.71 10.07
C ASP A 37 -7.52 -0.51 10.89
N ALA A 38 -7.67 -1.66 10.24
CA ALA A 38 -8.08 -2.91 10.89
C ALA A 38 -7.05 -3.37 11.92
N VAL A 39 -5.76 -3.37 11.57
CA VAL A 39 -4.68 -3.76 12.49
C VAL A 39 -4.58 -2.78 13.67
N ALA A 40 -4.69 -1.47 13.44
CA ALA A 40 -4.72 -0.47 14.50
C ALA A 40 -5.86 -0.75 15.50
N ALA A 41 -7.05 -1.04 15.00
CA ALA A 41 -8.21 -1.32 15.83
C ALA A 41 -8.07 -2.62 16.64
N VAL A 42 -7.53 -3.69 16.03
CA VAL A 42 -7.36 -5.00 16.69
C VAL A 42 -6.27 -4.96 17.77
N PHE A 43 -5.12 -4.35 17.45
CA PHE A 43 -3.95 -4.35 18.34
C PHE A 43 -3.88 -3.13 19.27
N GLY A 44 -4.73 -2.14 19.09
CA GLY A 44 -4.68 -0.88 19.87
C GLY A 44 -3.46 -0.03 19.55
N TRP A 45 -2.84 -0.23 18.37
CA TRP A 45 -1.67 0.52 17.95
C TRP A 45 -2.03 1.86 17.32
N ASP A 46 -1.13 2.84 17.48
CA ASP A 46 -1.28 4.15 16.86
C ASP A 46 -1.25 4.02 15.33
N ARG A 47 -2.34 4.45 14.69
CA ARG A 47 -2.52 4.40 13.24
C ARG A 47 -1.45 5.20 12.49
N THR A 48 -0.98 6.30 13.07
CA THR A 48 0.05 7.15 12.45
C THR A 48 1.42 6.48 12.44
N LEU A 49 1.74 5.71 13.48
CA LEU A 49 2.97 4.90 13.52
C LEU A 49 2.91 3.76 12.50
N LEU A 50 1.74 3.12 12.32
CA LEU A 50 1.54 2.10 11.28
C LEU A 50 1.72 2.65 9.86
N GLU A 51 1.53 3.95 9.64
CA GLU A 51 1.78 4.59 8.35
C GLU A 51 3.27 4.57 7.96
N GLY A 52 4.17 4.73 8.93
CA GLY A 52 5.61 4.65 8.71
C GLY A 52 6.19 5.80 7.87
N ARG A 53 5.61 6.99 7.96
CA ARG A 53 6.09 8.17 7.22
C ARG A 53 7.36 8.75 7.80
N THR A 54 7.49 8.76 9.12
CA THR A 54 8.68 9.25 9.81
C THR A 54 9.71 8.14 10.04
N LYS A 55 10.94 8.53 10.38
CA LYS A 55 11.99 7.58 10.74
C LYS A 55 11.60 6.78 11.99
N GLU A 56 11.12 7.47 13.01
CA GLU A 56 10.66 6.90 14.28
C GLU A 56 9.54 5.89 14.08
N ALA A 57 8.55 6.20 13.22
CA ALA A 57 7.47 5.28 12.89
C ALA A 57 7.96 4.03 12.15
N ARG A 58 8.99 4.17 11.29
CA ARG A 58 9.60 3.02 10.62
C ARG A 58 10.38 2.13 11.58
N GLU A 59 11.14 2.73 12.50
CA GLU A 59 11.87 2.01 13.56
C GLU A 59 10.89 1.28 14.48
N TRP A 60 9.88 1.97 14.99
CA TRP A 60 8.84 1.38 15.83
C TRP A 60 8.16 0.16 15.19
N ARG A 61 7.90 0.18 13.90
CA ARG A 61 7.29 -0.97 13.22
C ARG A 61 8.15 -2.23 13.20
N GLU A 62 9.46 -2.08 13.34
CA GLU A 62 10.41 -3.21 13.40
C GLU A 62 10.67 -3.69 14.85
N GLU A 63 10.20 -2.95 15.86
CA GLU A 63 10.35 -3.34 17.25
C GLU A 63 9.32 -4.38 17.66
N VAL A 64 9.73 -5.30 18.55
CA VAL A 64 8.83 -6.31 19.12
C VAL A 64 7.90 -5.64 20.12
N ASP A 65 6.60 -5.79 19.94
CA ASP A 65 5.62 -5.41 20.97
C ASP A 65 5.62 -6.47 22.06
N GLN A 66 6.24 -6.15 23.19
CA GLN A 66 6.48 -7.09 24.29
C GLN A 66 5.18 -7.65 24.86
N TRP A 67 4.15 -6.81 25.04
CA TRP A 67 2.89 -7.26 25.60
C TRP A 67 2.18 -8.27 24.70
N TRP A 68 2.08 -7.97 23.40
CA TRP A 68 1.47 -8.88 22.43
C TRP A 68 2.30 -10.14 22.24
N ALA A 69 3.64 -10.01 22.18
CA ALA A 69 4.55 -11.14 22.05
C ALA A 69 4.39 -12.14 23.19
N GLU A 70 4.37 -11.67 24.43
CA GLU A 70 4.17 -12.51 25.62
C GLU A 70 2.76 -13.09 25.67
N ARG A 71 1.74 -12.27 25.46
CA ARG A 71 0.33 -12.67 25.57
C ARG A 71 -0.06 -13.75 24.55
N LEU A 72 0.51 -13.70 23.35
CA LEU A 72 0.22 -14.65 22.27
C LEU A 72 1.27 -15.76 22.13
N GLY A 73 2.37 -15.72 22.88
CA GLY A 73 3.48 -16.67 22.75
C GLY A 73 4.23 -16.53 21.43
N MET A 74 4.34 -15.31 20.90
CA MET A 74 4.94 -14.97 19.60
C MET A 74 6.14 -14.04 19.81
N PRO A 75 7.34 -14.55 20.15
CA PRO A 75 8.46 -13.74 20.64
C PRO A 75 9.02 -12.73 19.62
N THR A 76 8.70 -12.88 18.35
CA THR A 76 9.16 -12.01 17.27
C THR A 76 8.04 -11.12 16.69
N LEU A 77 6.92 -10.95 17.41
CA LEU A 77 5.78 -10.19 16.93
C LEU A 77 6.11 -8.70 16.85
N THR A 78 6.23 -8.19 15.62
CA THR A 78 6.41 -6.75 15.33
C THR A 78 5.20 -6.22 14.57
N PRO A 79 4.88 -4.92 14.65
CA PRO A 79 3.81 -4.32 13.86
C PRO A 79 3.98 -4.55 12.35
N ARG A 80 5.22 -4.50 11.84
CA ARG A 80 5.50 -4.78 10.43
C ARG A 80 5.16 -6.22 10.05
N TRP A 81 5.57 -7.19 10.86
CA TRP A 81 5.26 -8.60 10.63
C TRP A 81 3.75 -8.82 10.64
N VAL A 82 3.02 -8.22 11.58
CA VAL A 82 1.56 -8.31 11.66
C VAL A 82 0.91 -7.76 10.40
N LEU A 83 1.30 -6.58 9.93
CA LEU A 83 0.77 -6.01 8.69
C LEU A 83 0.97 -6.95 7.49
N GLN A 84 2.15 -7.55 7.35
CA GLN A 84 2.46 -8.48 6.26
C GLN A 84 1.65 -9.77 6.37
N TYR A 85 1.64 -10.38 7.55
CA TYR A 85 0.95 -11.63 7.80
C TYR A 85 -0.58 -11.48 7.67
N TRP A 86 -1.14 -10.45 8.32
CA TRP A 86 -2.57 -10.20 8.27
C TRP A 86 -3.04 -9.85 6.87
N GLY A 87 -2.30 -8.98 6.20
CA GLY A 87 -2.63 -8.54 4.84
C GLY A 87 -2.58 -9.67 3.82
N THR A 88 -1.59 -10.55 3.92
CA THR A 88 -1.35 -11.61 2.93
C THR A 88 -1.95 -12.94 3.36
N GLU A 89 -1.49 -13.51 4.47
CA GLU A 89 -1.87 -14.87 4.85
C GLU A 89 -3.33 -14.95 5.33
N VAL A 90 -3.73 -14.02 6.20
CA VAL A 90 -5.07 -14.04 6.80
C VAL A 90 -6.11 -13.50 5.81
N CYS A 91 -5.90 -12.32 5.26
CA CYS A 91 -6.94 -11.68 4.44
C CYS A 91 -6.90 -12.15 2.98
N ARG A 92 -5.76 -12.04 2.28
CA ARG A 92 -5.73 -12.40 0.86
C ARG A 92 -5.83 -13.89 0.63
N LYS A 93 -5.00 -14.69 1.28
CA LYS A 93 -4.98 -16.15 1.02
C LYS A 93 -6.14 -16.90 1.65
N SER A 94 -6.51 -16.54 2.89
CA SER A 94 -7.53 -17.28 3.63
C SER A 94 -8.95 -16.77 3.43
N PHE A 95 -9.13 -15.50 3.05
CA PHE A 95 -10.45 -14.93 2.78
C PHE A 95 -10.69 -14.69 1.29
N HIS A 96 -10.01 -13.70 0.67
CA HIS A 96 -10.13 -13.40 -0.77
C HIS A 96 -8.95 -12.57 -1.26
N ASP A 97 -8.35 -12.94 -2.40
CA ASP A 97 -7.16 -12.27 -2.94
C ASP A 97 -7.39 -10.77 -3.25
N ASP A 98 -8.58 -10.42 -3.69
CA ASP A 98 -8.96 -9.04 -4.05
C ASP A 98 -9.52 -8.22 -2.88
N ILE A 99 -9.44 -8.69 -1.62
CA ILE A 99 -10.09 -8.00 -0.49
C ILE A 99 -9.70 -6.52 -0.39
N TRP A 100 -8.42 -6.20 -0.57
CA TRP A 100 -7.93 -4.81 -0.46
C TRP A 100 -8.31 -3.98 -1.68
N ILE A 101 -8.38 -4.61 -2.84
CA ILE A 101 -8.88 -3.99 -4.08
C ILE A 101 -10.35 -3.65 -3.92
N ALA A 102 -11.18 -4.61 -3.54
CA ALA A 102 -12.60 -4.42 -3.31
C ALA A 102 -12.89 -3.36 -2.23
N SER A 103 -12.07 -3.31 -1.17
CA SER A 103 -12.17 -2.27 -0.14
C SER A 103 -11.93 -0.87 -0.69
N LEU A 104 -10.89 -0.69 -1.52
CA LEU A 104 -10.62 0.60 -2.16
C LEU A 104 -11.73 0.96 -3.17
N GLU A 105 -12.15 0.03 -4.01
CA GLU A 105 -13.24 0.25 -4.96
C GLU A 105 -14.53 0.65 -4.25
N ASN A 106 -14.84 0.05 -3.10
CA ASN A 106 -15.98 0.42 -2.28
C ASN A 106 -15.87 1.86 -1.73
N LYS A 107 -14.68 2.28 -1.29
CA LYS A 107 -14.43 3.67 -0.87
C LYS A 107 -14.61 4.64 -2.04
N ILE A 108 -14.07 4.31 -3.22
CA ILE A 108 -14.15 5.14 -4.43
C ILE A 108 -15.62 5.34 -4.84
N ARG A 109 -16.38 4.25 -4.97
CA ARG A 109 -17.80 4.33 -5.43
C ARG A 109 -18.71 5.13 -4.50
N ASN A 110 -18.35 5.20 -3.21
CA ASN A 110 -19.11 5.94 -2.20
C ASN A 110 -18.58 7.38 -1.98
N SER A 111 -17.61 7.82 -2.77
CA SER A 111 -17.03 9.17 -2.69
C SER A 111 -17.39 10.00 -3.93
N LYS A 112 -17.51 11.30 -3.70
CA LYS A 112 -17.60 12.30 -4.78
C LYS A 112 -16.28 13.05 -4.99
N ASP A 113 -15.27 12.77 -4.17
CA ASP A 113 -13.99 13.44 -4.21
C ASP A 113 -13.14 12.98 -5.40
N ASP A 114 -12.24 13.83 -5.82
CA ASP A 114 -11.12 13.42 -6.65
C ASP A 114 -10.12 12.64 -5.80
N ILE A 115 -9.75 11.44 -6.24
CA ILE A 115 -8.96 10.49 -5.44
C ILE A 115 -7.62 10.22 -6.08
N ILE A 116 -6.55 10.28 -5.27
CA ILE A 116 -5.22 9.80 -5.65
C ILE A 116 -4.84 8.56 -4.83
N VAL A 117 -4.50 7.48 -5.54
CA VAL A 117 -4.02 6.22 -4.95
C VAL A 117 -2.51 6.13 -5.14
N SER A 118 -1.74 6.26 -4.06
CA SER A 118 -0.29 6.50 -4.11
C SER A 118 0.58 5.26 -4.00
N ASP A 119 -0.01 4.07 -3.80
CA ASP A 119 0.71 2.83 -3.54
C ASP A 119 0.43 1.71 -4.54
N VAL A 120 0.08 2.06 -5.78
CA VAL A 120 -0.20 1.08 -6.83
C VAL A 120 1.08 0.31 -7.19
N ARG A 121 1.03 -1.02 -7.09
CA ARG A 121 2.19 -1.92 -7.25
C ARG A 121 1.93 -3.12 -8.14
N PHE A 122 0.70 -3.64 -8.15
CA PHE A 122 0.35 -4.88 -8.81
C PHE A 122 -0.53 -4.64 -10.05
N PRO A 123 -0.47 -5.52 -11.07
CA PRO A 123 -1.30 -5.40 -12.26
C PRO A 123 -2.80 -5.39 -11.98
N ASN A 124 -3.29 -6.16 -11.00
CA ASN A 124 -4.69 -6.15 -10.60
C ASN A 124 -5.12 -4.82 -9.97
N GLU A 125 -4.24 -4.14 -9.23
CA GLU A 125 -4.47 -2.80 -8.70
C GLU A 125 -4.56 -1.76 -9.82
N VAL A 126 -3.67 -1.83 -10.82
CA VAL A 126 -3.75 -0.99 -12.03
C VAL A 126 -5.07 -1.22 -12.76
N LYS A 127 -5.50 -2.49 -12.89
CA LYS A 127 -6.77 -2.84 -13.52
C LYS A 127 -7.96 -2.26 -12.76
N ALA A 128 -7.93 -2.32 -11.43
CA ALA A 128 -8.98 -1.75 -10.58
C ALA A 128 -9.12 -0.23 -10.80
N ILE A 129 -8.02 0.51 -10.83
CA ILE A 129 -8.02 1.96 -11.13
C ILE A 129 -8.60 2.23 -12.52
N LYS A 130 -8.16 1.50 -13.53
CA LYS A 130 -8.64 1.66 -14.92
C LYS A 130 -10.12 1.32 -15.07
N ASN A 131 -10.62 0.30 -14.40
CA ASN A 131 -12.04 -0.08 -14.41
C ASN A 131 -12.95 1.03 -13.84
N GLN A 132 -12.42 1.86 -12.94
CA GLN A 132 -13.07 3.06 -12.41
C GLN A 132 -12.85 4.30 -13.30
N GLN A 133 -12.46 4.14 -14.57
CA GLN A 133 -12.10 5.21 -15.50
C GLN A 133 -10.95 6.11 -15.01
N GLY A 134 -10.14 5.58 -14.12
CA GLY A 134 -8.99 6.28 -13.56
C GLY A 134 -7.80 6.33 -14.50
N LYS A 135 -6.90 7.28 -14.23
CA LYS A 135 -5.64 7.46 -14.94
C LYS A 135 -4.47 6.93 -14.12
N MET A 136 -3.41 6.47 -14.80
CA MET A 136 -2.19 6.04 -14.15
C MET A 136 -1.06 7.02 -14.43
N ILE A 137 -0.30 7.34 -13.38
CA ILE A 137 0.95 8.12 -13.46
C ILE A 137 2.09 7.18 -13.06
N TRP A 138 3.04 7.00 -13.99
CA TRP A 138 4.32 6.36 -13.69
C TRP A 138 5.34 7.42 -13.29
N VAL A 139 5.88 7.29 -12.08
CA VAL A 139 6.89 8.23 -11.56
C VAL A 139 8.26 7.56 -11.61
N GLN A 140 9.17 8.18 -12.36
CA GLN A 140 10.54 7.72 -12.50
C GLN A 140 11.52 8.80 -12.09
N ARG A 141 12.52 8.44 -11.30
CA ARG A 141 13.64 9.29 -10.93
C ARG A 141 14.95 8.61 -11.29
N GLY A 142 15.70 9.22 -12.18
CA GLY A 142 16.96 8.67 -12.67
C GLY A 142 16.79 7.50 -13.65
N ARG A 143 17.83 6.69 -13.76
CA ARG A 143 17.83 5.48 -14.64
C ARG A 143 17.07 4.34 -13.95
N LEU A 144 16.42 3.51 -14.77
CA LEU A 144 15.80 2.27 -14.30
C LEU A 144 16.87 1.32 -13.72
N PRO A 145 16.53 0.53 -12.69
CA PRO A 145 17.45 -0.46 -12.14
C PRO A 145 17.87 -1.47 -13.21
N LYS A 146 19.12 -1.92 -13.19
CA LYS A 146 19.65 -2.91 -14.16
C LYS A 146 18.84 -4.21 -14.22
N TRP A 147 18.23 -4.62 -13.11
CA TRP A 147 17.39 -5.83 -13.07
C TRP A 147 16.04 -5.65 -13.81
N TYR A 148 15.62 -4.41 -14.08
CA TYR A 148 14.32 -4.14 -14.68
C TYR A 148 14.22 -4.70 -16.10
N ASP A 149 15.26 -4.52 -16.91
CA ASP A 149 15.29 -5.06 -18.27
C ASP A 149 15.26 -6.60 -18.27
N VAL A 150 16.01 -7.22 -17.33
CA VAL A 150 15.99 -8.68 -17.13
C VAL A 150 14.61 -9.18 -16.72
N ALA A 151 13.91 -8.44 -15.86
CA ALA A 151 12.56 -8.79 -15.43
C ALA A 151 11.51 -8.63 -16.53
N LEU A 152 11.67 -7.67 -17.43
CA LEU A 152 10.79 -7.52 -18.60
C LEU A 152 10.95 -8.70 -19.57
N ASP A 153 12.18 -9.13 -19.83
CA ASP A 153 12.47 -10.25 -20.73
C ASP A 153 12.01 -11.60 -20.14
N ALA A 154 12.10 -11.75 -18.82
CA ALA A 154 11.76 -13.01 -18.14
C ALA A 154 10.25 -13.19 -17.89
N ASN A 155 9.42 -12.15 -18.04
CA ASN A 155 8.10 -12.22 -17.42
C ASN A 155 6.99 -11.38 -18.03
N SER A 156 6.51 -11.80 -19.17
CA SER A 156 5.27 -11.24 -19.73
C SER A 156 3.98 -11.68 -19.00
N GLY A 157 4.02 -12.41 -17.90
CA GLY A 157 2.82 -13.04 -17.33
C GLY A 157 2.67 -13.17 -15.82
N SER A 158 3.62 -12.76 -14.99
CA SER A 158 3.50 -12.95 -13.53
C SER A 158 3.16 -11.67 -12.76
N ASN A 159 2.32 -11.81 -11.73
CA ASN A 159 1.98 -10.76 -10.77
C ASN A 159 3.19 -10.48 -9.83
N VAL A 160 4.18 -9.77 -10.32
CA VAL A 160 5.32 -9.31 -9.51
C VAL A 160 5.06 -7.87 -9.07
N ALA A 161 5.25 -7.58 -7.78
CA ALA A 161 5.15 -6.22 -7.27
C ALA A 161 6.22 -5.31 -7.88
N ILE A 162 5.82 -4.12 -8.28
CA ILE A 162 6.72 -3.06 -8.72
C ILE A 162 7.28 -2.38 -7.46
N ASN A 163 8.41 -2.87 -6.95
CA ASN A 163 9.07 -2.34 -5.77
C ASN A 163 10.32 -1.53 -6.13
#